data_f709ed76f93fd626d89ad4785a738206
#
_entry.id   f709ed76f93fd626d89ad4785a738206
#
_cell.length_a   1.000
_cell.length_b   1.000
_cell.length_c   1.000
_cell.angle_alpha   90.00
_cell.angle_beta   90.00
_cell.angle_gamma   90.00
#
_symmetry.space_group_name_H-M   'P 1'
#
loop_
_entity.id
_entity.type
_entity.pdbx_description
1 polymer ?
#
loop_
_entity_poly.entity_id
_entity_poly.type
_entity_poly.pdbx_seq_one_letter_code
_entity_poly.pdbx_strand_id
1 'polypeptide(L)'
;MKKIFIAISAALVSMGAYAQDAQQAAAEAAKALEAAPEAEVKVEKPKYWEESLKTNVTIGQTSLTNWAAGGDNTVSMAAYIDGNANWKKGDMFWNNRLQLDYGFLWASSKPIIQKSTDRIYLESKWGYKAPSTRYLYFSANYDFKSQFTTGYEYKTPSVEGLEDMDRQEQINHWKDARVLKSGFLAPAYTNLALGIDFVPNKWFSLNFAPVTGDLVIVNNESLRGAYSMPLKKQYEGMAEGVPTDGSQFSSVRFGFGAQLKMDAKVNINDNFSYSTQVVLFANYLDIKHCPRINWDNRIDWKLAKYFSFTITTNLIYDDTIMIADKNGENPKARVQFKESMAFGFTYTIASKK
;
A
#
# COMPACT_ATOMS: atom_id res chain seq x y z
N MET A 1 -1.13 13.04 -20.84
CA MET A 1 -0.79 11.71 -20.31
C MET A 1 0.64 11.26 -20.66
N LYS A 2 1.08 11.23 -21.92
CA LYS A 2 2.45 10.76 -22.28
C LYS A 2 3.60 11.52 -21.60
N LYS A 3 3.50 12.84 -21.38
CA LYS A 3 4.58 13.65 -20.77
C LYS A 3 4.66 13.53 -19.24
N ILE A 4 3.57 13.21 -18.55
CA ILE A 4 3.55 12.97 -17.09
C ILE A 4 4.17 11.61 -16.76
N PHE A 5 3.90 10.59 -17.58
CA PHE A 5 4.54 9.27 -17.44
C PHE A 5 6.05 9.32 -17.65
N ILE A 6 6.53 10.16 -18.59
CA ILE A 6 7.97 10.32 -18.86
C ILE A 6 8.67 11.03 -17.69
N ALA A 7 8.04 12.01 -17.05
CA ALA A 7 8.63 12.70 -15.90
C ALA A 7 8.72 11.80 -14.65
N ILE A 8 7.72 10.95 -14.42
CA ILE A 8 7.72 9.99 -13.31
C ILE A 8 8.72 8.84 -13.56
N SER A 9 8.83 8.35 -14.80
CA SER A 9 9.80 7.32 -15.15
C SER A 9 11.24 7.82 -15.12
N ALA A 10 11.51 9.07 -15.51
CA ALA A 10 12.84 9.66 -15.42
C ALA A 10 13.31 9.86 -13.97
N ALA A 11 12.39 10.25 -13.06
CA ALA A 11 12.69 10.37 -11.62
C ALA A 11 12.98 9.02 -10.95
N LEU A 12 12.37 7.93 -11.44
CA LEU A 12 12.58 6.57 -10.91
C LEU A 12 13.87 5.90 -11.44
N VAL A 13 14.31 6.23 -12.63
CA VAL A 13 15.52 5.64 -13.26
C VAL A 13 16.81 6.28 -12.79
N SER A 14 16.81 7.57 -12.38
CA SER A 14 18.00 8.27 -11.89
C SER A 14 18.39 7.94 -10.44
N MET A 15 17.61 7.13 -9.72
CA MET A 15 17.82 6.81 -8.30
C MET A 15 18.87 5.73 -8.03
N GLY A 16 19.61 5.27 -9.02
CA GLY A 16 20.63 4.21 -8.89
C GLY A 16 22.05 4.68 -8.56
N ALA A 17 22.34 5.99 -8.52
CA ALA A 17 23.70 6.50 -8.36
C ALA A 17 23.82 7.48 -7.18
N TYR A 18 24.54 7.05 -6.17
CA TYR A 18 25.31 7.77 -5.13
C TYR A 18 24.73 8.99 -4.36
N ALA A 19 24.94 8.99 -3.05
CA ALA A 19 24.46 9.99 -2.07
C ALA A 19 24.95 11.45 -2.29
N GLN A 20 25.99 11.70 -3.06
CA GLN A 20 26.40 13.06 -3.46
C GLN A 20 25.51 13.65 -4.57
N ASP A 21 24.92 12.81 -5.40
CA ASP A 21 24.00 13.23 -6.47
C ASP A 21 22.57 13.49 -5.97
N ALA A 22 22.21 13.06 -4.76
CA ALA A 22 20.84 13.21 -4.25
C ALA A 22 20.46 14.68 -4.02
N GLN A 23 21.39 15.55 -3.64
CA GLN A 23 21.14 16.98 -3.52
C GLN A 23 21.02 17.68 -4.87
N GLN A 24 21.83 17.28 -5.86
CA GLN A 24 21.71 17.77 -7.23
C GLN A 24 20.45 17.27 -7.90
N ALA A 25 20.11 15.98 -7.74
CA ALA A 25 18.89 15.41 -8.27
C ALA A 25 17.61 16.01 -7.65
N ALA A 26 17.63 16.36 -6.36
CA ALA A 26 16.53 17.07 -5.71
C ALA A 26 16.37 18.51 -6.22
N ALA A 27 17.48 19.21 -6.48
CA ALA A 27 17.48 20.56 -7.05
C ALA A 27 17.05 20.56 -8.53
N GLU A 28 17.45 19.55 -9.32
CA GLU A 28 17.01 19.37 -10.71
C GLU A 28 15.54 18.95 -10.80
N ALA A 29 15.06 18.08 -9.89
CA ALA A 29 13.66 17.73 -9.80
C ALA A 29 12.79 18.93 -9.41
N ALA A 30 13.23 19.78 -8.50
CA ALA A 30 12.56 21.02 -8.15
C ALA A 30 12.51 22.01 -9.34
N LYS A 31 13.61 22.19 -10.08
CA LYS A 31 13.64 23.00 -11.31
C LYS A 31 12.79 22.41 -12.44
N ALA A 32 12.76 21.09 -12.57
CA ALA A 32 11.89 20.41 -13.56
C ALA A 32 10.39 20.54 -13.22
N LEU A 33 10.03 20.60 -11.93
CA LEU A 33 8.66 20.90 -11.49
C LEU A 33 8.27 22.38 -11.75
N GLU A 34 9.20 23.32 -11.57
CA GLU A 34 8.97 24.76 -11.88
C GLU A 34 8.93 25.03 -13.38
N ALA A 35 9.69 24.28 -14.19
CA ALA A 35 9.75 24.42 -15.64
C ALA A 35 8.65 23.63 -16.40
N ALA A 36 7.81 22.86 -15.71
CA ALA A 36 6.70 22.18 -16.35
C ALA A 36 5.65 23.22 -16.78
N PRO A 37 5.44 23.46 -18.09
CA PRO A 37 4.42 24.40 -18.52
C PRO A 37 3.06 23.94 -18.01
N GLU A 38 2.27 24.85 -17.46
CA GLU A 38 0.83 24.65 -17.24
C GLU A 38 0.17 24.30 -18.59
N ALA A 39 0.20 23.04 -18.94
CA ALA A 39 -0.54 22.58 -20.10
C ALA A 39 -2.02 22.58 -19.71
N GLU A 40 -2.72 23.65 -20.03
CA GLU A 40 -4.16 23.64 -20.16
C GLU A 40 -4.53 22.66 -21.29
N VAL A 41 -4.64 21.39 -20.95
CA VAL A 41 -5.30 20.43 -21.82
C VAL A 41 -6.80 20.68 -21.65
N LYS A 42 -7.38 21.48 -22.53
CA LYS A 42 -8.83 21.53 -22.78
C LYS A 42 -9.23 20.19 -23.40
N VAL A 43 -9.32 19.16 -22.57
CA VAL A 43 -10.03 17.93 -22.91
C VAL A 43 -11.50 18.22 -22.66
N GLU A 44 -12.31 18.24 -23.70
CA GLU A 44 -13.77 18.20 -23.56
C GLU A 44 -14.13 16.98 -22.74
N LYS A 45 -14.52 17.20 -21.47
CA LYS A 45 -14.79 16.12 -20.51
C LYS A 45 -16.13 15.51 -20.81
N PRO A 46 -16.22 14.17 -20.86
CA PRO A 46 -17.51 13.50 -20.90
C PRO A 46 -18.39 14.01 -19.75
N LYS A 47 -19.60 14.42 -20.05
CA LYS A 47 -20.59 15.04 -19.13
C LYS A 47 -20.84 14.28 -17.81
N TYR A 48 -20.45 13.01 -17.74
CA TYR A 48 -20.77 12.09 -16.65
C TYR A 48 -19.55 11.68 -15.79
N TRP A 49 -18.34 12.10 -16.13
CA TRP A 49 -17.10 11.73 -15.43
C TRP A 49 -16.64 12.86 -14.52
N GLU A 50 -16.21 12.48 -13.33
CA GLU A 50 -15.48 13.32 -12.36
C GLU A 50 -14.14 12.66 -12.05
N GLU A 51 -13.05 13.36 -12.33
CA GLU A 51 -11.71 12.82 -12.22
C GLU A 51 -10.88 13.66 -11.24
N SER A 52 -10.01 13.01 -10.48
CA SER A 52 -9.03 13.68 -9.64
C SER A 52 -7.74 12.88 -9.55
N LEU A 53 -6.64 13.60 -9.49
CA LEU A 53 -5.30 13.04 -9.27
C LEU A 53 -4.63 13.83 -8.14
N LYS A 54 -4.31 13.15 -7.05
CA LYS A 54 -3.52 13.68 -5.94
C LYS A 54 -2.14 13.03 -5.98
N THR A 55 -1.10 13.83 -5.97
CA THR A 55 0.28 13.38 -5.83
C THR A 55 0.89 13.96 -4.56
N ASN A 56 1.72 13.18 -3.90
CA ASN A 56 2.47 13.63 -2.73
C ASN A 56 3.88 13.06 -2.80
N VAL A 57 4.88 13.89 -2.56
CA VAL A 57 6.28 13.49 -2.42
C VAL A 57 6.77 13.97 -1.07
N THR A 58 7.28 13.05 -0.26
CA THR A 58 7.84 13.33 1.05
C THR A 58 9.33 13.07 1.06
N ILE A 59 10.09 13.95 1.68
CA ILE A 59 11.53 13.80 1.90
C ILE A 59 11.77 14.01 3.39
N GLY A 60 12.51 13.10 4.00
CA GLY A 60 12.94 13.20 5.40
C GLY A 60 14.46 13.07 5.47
N GLN A 61 15.09 13.88 6.33
CA GLN A 61 16.52 13.83 6.60
C GLN A 61 16.78 13.95 8.10
N THR A 62 17.67 13.14 8.62
CA THR A 62 18.28 13.30 9.94
C THR A 62 19.78 13.43 9.74
N SER A 63 20.38 14.48 10.28
CA SER A 63 21.84 14.69 10.25
C SER A 63 22.35 14.87 11.67
N LEU A 64 23.31 14.07 12.06
CA LEU A 64 23.92 14.04 13.38
C LEU A 64 25.39 14.43 13.27
N THR A 65 25.80 15.45 14.03
CA THR A 65 27.21 15.88 14.12
C THR A 65 27.57 15.96 15.59
N ASN A 66 28.58 15.21 16.02
CA ASN A 66 29.04 15.14 17.42
C ASN A 66 27.91 14.79 18.42
N TRP A 67 26.94 13.98 17.98
CA TRP A 67 25.76 13.58 18.76
C TRP A 67 26.07 12.34 19.59
N ALA A 68 26.18 12.48 20.92
CA ALA A 68 26.58 11.39 21.83
C ALA A 68 25.46 10.42 22.21
N ALA A 69 24.18 10.79 21.96
CA ALA A 69 23.03 9.97 22.39
C ALA A 69 22.69 8.80 21.44
N GLY A 70 23.49 8.58 20.38
CA GLY A 70 23.27 7.54 19.39
C GLY A 70 22.25 7.91 18.31
N GLY A 71 22.10 7.04 17.31
CA GLY A 71 21.24 7.23 16.15
C GLY A 71 22.03 7.25 14.85
N ASP A 72 21.31 7.35 13.72
CA ASP A 72 21.88 7.35 12.38
C ASP A 72 21.61 8.64 11.62
N ASN A 73 22.54 9.03 10.75
CA ASN A 73 22.19 9.91 9.66
C ASN A 73 21.28 9.15 8.71
N THR A 74 20.12 9.73 8.40
CA THR A 74 19.13 9.06 7.54
C THR A 74 18.64 9.98 6.44
N VAL A 75 18.34 9.40 5.28
CA VAL A 75 17.60 10.04 4.20
C VAL A 75 16.46 9.12 3.81
N SER A 76 15.24 9.66 3.80
CA SER A 76 14.06 8.93 3.35
C SER A 76 13.33 9.71 2.27
N MET A 77 12.75 9.00 1.33
CA MET A 77 11.90 9.58 0.29
C MET A 77 10.73 8.64 0.04
N ALA A 78 9.53 9.20 -0.14
CA ALA A 78 8.36 8.44 -0.53
C ALA A 78 7.50 9.25 -1.50
N ALA A 79 6.93 8.55 -2.49
CA ALA A 79 5.97 9.09 -3.44
C ALA A 79 4.63 8.39 -3.29
N TYR A 80 3.55 9.14 -3.34
CA TYR A 80 2.17 8.67 -3.28
C TYR A 80 1.37 9.27 -4.42
N ILE A 81 0.58 8.43 -5.07
CA ILE A 81 -0.36 8.81 -6.13
C ILE A 81 -1.74 8.25 -5.77
N ASP A 82 -2.79 9.07 -5.89
CA ASP A 82 -4.19 8.69 -5.70
C ASP A 82 -5.02 9.25 -6.85
N GLY A 83 -5.31 8.40 -7.82
CA GLY A 83 -6.12 8.71 -8.99
C GLY A 83 -7.55 8.20 -8.80
N ASN A 84 -8.53 9.05 -9.08
CA ASN A 84 -9.95 8.69 -9.05
C ASN A 84 -10.60 9.05 -10.37
N ALA A 85 -11.46 8.14 -10.87
CA ALA A 85 -12.29 8.35 -12.05
C ALA A 85 -13.70 7.81 -11.74
N ASN A 86 -14.62 8.73 -11.49
CA ASN A 86 -15.98 8.44 -11.06
C ASN A 86 -16.96 8.81 -12.16
N TRP A 87 -17.75 7.85 -12.58
CA TRP A 87 -18.81 8.02 -13.56
C TRP A 87 -20.17 7.95 -12.87
N LYS A 88 -21.09 8.84 -13.26
CA LYS A 88 -22.46 8.81 -12.77
C LYS A 88 -23.43 9.21 -13.86
N LYS A 89 -24.46 8.39 -14.07
CA LYS A 89 -25.56 8.66 -15.00
C LYS A 89 -26.88 8.13 -14.44
N GLY A 90 -27.82 9.03 -14.14
CA GLY A 90 -29.10 8.67 -13.52
C GLY A 90 -28.89 7.95 -12.18
N ASP A 91 -29.43 6.76 -12.07
CA ASP A 91 -29.37 5.90 -10.89
C ASP A 91 -28.13 4.98 -10.83
N MET A 92 -27.25 5.05 -11.84
CA MET A 92 -26.03 4.26 -11.89
C MET A 92 -24.79 5.09 -11.56
N PHE A 93 -23.83 4.47 -10.88
CA PHE A 93 -22.49 5.00 -10.71
C PHE A 93 -21.43 3.93 -10.94
N TRP A 94 -20.21 4.37 -11.29
CA TRP A 94 -19.04 3.55 -11.41
C TRP A 94 -17.81 4.32 -10.94
N ASN A 95 -17.32 3.98 -9.77
CA ASN A 95 -16.21 4.65 -9.12
C ASN A 95 -14.95 3.78 -9.24
N ASN A 96 -13.87 4.39 -9.72
CA ASN A 96 -12.59 3.73 -9.85
C ASN A 96 -11.53 4.53 -9.08
N ARG A 97 -10.64 3.82 -8.40
CA ARG A 97 -9.54 4.41 -7.63
C ARG A 97 -8.28 3.61 -7.84
N LEU A 98 -7.18 4.30 -8.10
CA LEU A 98 -5.84 3.73 -8.16
C LEU A 98 -4.96 4.47 -7.16
N GLN A 99 -4.36 3.71 -6.22
CA GLN A 99 -3.36 4.24 -5.29
C GLN A 99 -2.04 3.52 -5.49
N LEU A 100 -0.98 4.31 -5.55
CA LEU A 100 0.40 3.83 -5.68
C LEU A 100 1.23 4.50 -4.59
N ASP A 101 1.94 3.69 -3.80
CA ASP A 101 2.91 4.15 -2.81
C ASP A 101 4.26 3.50 -3.09
N TYR A 102 5.32 4.29 -3.07
CA TYR A 102 6.67 3.76 -3.14
C TYR A 102 7.64 4.64 -2.35
N GLY A 103 8.47 4.05 -1.54
CA GLY A 103 9.44 4.79 -0.74
C GLY A 103 10.64 3.96 -0.33
N PHE A 104 11.71 4.67 0.01
CA PHE A 104 12.95 4.09 0.48
C PHE A 104 13.53 4.88 1.65
N LEU A 105 14.40 4.22 2.38
CA LEU A 105 15.17 4.74 3.50
C LEU A 105 16.63 4.33 3.32
N TRP A 106 17.53 5.28 3.46
CA TRP A 106 18.95 5.04 3.68
C TRP A 106 19.34 5.46 5.09
N ALA A 107 20.19 4.70 5.74
CA ALA A 107 20.77 5.00 7.05
C ALA A 107 22.29 4.81 7.00
N SER A 108 23.05 5.69 7.69
CA SER A 108 24.51 5.65 7.66
C SER A 108 25.12 4.36 8.21
N SER A 109 24.43 3.71 9.16
CA SER A 109 24.83 2.41 9.72
C SER A 109 24.66 1.23 8.77
N LYS A 110 23.98 1.45 7.62
CA LYS A 110 23.67 0.38 6.67
C LYS A 110 24.06 0.81 5.26
N PRO A 111 25.00 0.11 4.61
CA PRO A 111 25.49 0.50 3.28
C PRO A 111 24.50 0.26 2.14
N ILE A 112 23.25 -0.14 2.46
CA ILE A 112 22.19 -0.49 1.51
C ILE A 112 20.97 0.37 1.68
N ILE A 113 20.30 0.67 0.56
CA ILE A 113 18.99 1.35 0.55
C ILE A 113 17.91 0.33 0.90
N GLN A 114 17.05 0.68 1.83
CA GLN A 114 15.95 -0.14 2.32
C GLN A 114 14.62 0.36 1.75
N LYS A 115 13.77 -0.54 1.34
CA LYS A 115 12.39 -0.19 0.97
C LYS A 115 11.58 0.12 2.24
N SER A 116 10.97 1.29 2.31
CA SER A 116 10.15 1.74 3.45
C SER A 116 8.66 1.54 3.23
N THR A 117 8.19 1.76 2.01
CA THR A 117 6.80 1.51 1.61
C THR A 117 6.72 1.05 0.16
N ASP A 118 5.72 0.26 -0.15
CA ASP A 118 5.47 -0.26 -1.51
C ASP A 118 4.04 -0.80 -1.56
N ARG A 119 3.17 -0.17 -2.35
CA ARG A 119 1.78 -0.60 -2.48
C ARG A 119 1.21 -0.24 -3.84
N ILE A 120 0.52 -1.20 -4.42
CA ILE A 120 -0.43 -1.02 -5.52
C ILE A 120 -1.81 -1.32 -4.95
N TYR A 121 -2.76 -0.42 -5.09
CA TYR A 121 -4.15 -0.64 -4.74
C TYR A 121 -5.05 -0.13 -5.86
N LEU A 122 -5.90 -1.01 -6.36
CA LEU A 122 -6.94 -0.71 -7.35
C LEU A 122 -8.29 -1.06 -6.75
N GLU A 123 -9.23 -0.16 -6.85
CA GLU A 123 -10.64 -0.38 -6.49
C GLU A 123 -11.53 0.04 -7.66
N SER A 124 -12.53 -0.79 -7.95
CA SER A 124 -13.56 -0.51 -8.96
C SER A 124 -14.92 -0.90 -8.39
N LYS A 125 -15.80 0.08 -8.22
CA LYS A 125 -17.11 -0.09 -7.59
C LYS A 125 -18.21 0.38 -8.52
N TRP A 126 -19.03 -0.54 -8.96
CA TRP A 126 -20.24 -0.27 -9.69
C TRP A 126 -21.45 -0.30 -8.75
N GLY A 127 -22.46 0.57 -8.97
CA GLY A 127 -23.68 0.57 -8.20
C GLY A 127 -24.90 1.04 -9.01
N TYR A 128 -26.04 0.46 -8.66
CA TYR A 128 -27.35 0.82 -9.18
C TYR A 128 -28.32 1.10 -8.03
N LYS A 129 -28.98 2.26 -8.05
CA LYS A 129 -29.89 2.68 -6.99
C LYS A 129 -31.07 1.72 -6.89
N ALA A 130 -31.32 1.21 -5.70
CA ALA A 130 -32.43 0.32 -5.45
C ALA A 130 -33.79 1.06 -5.62
N PRO A 131 -34.75 0.49 -6.32
CA PRO A 131 -36.05 1.12 -6.55
C PRO A 131 -36.74 1.50 -5.24
N SER A 132 -37.44 2.63 -5.24
CA SER A 132 -38.21 3.14 -4.09
C SER A 132 -37.39 3.46 -2.83
N THR A 133 -36.05 3.52 -2.95
CA THR A 133 -35.16 3.88 -1.84
C THR A 133 -34.39 5.17 -2.13
N ARG A 134 -33.97 5.86 -1.06
CA ARG A 134 -33.19 7.09 -1.19
C ARG A 134 -31.69 6.85 -1.09
N TYR A 135 -31.29 5.88 -0.30
CA TYR A 135 -29.90 5.71 0.16
C TYR A 135 -29.32 4.33 -0.14
N LEU A 136 -30.10 3.40 -0.70
CA LEU A 136 -29.65 2.04 -0.97
C LEU A 136 -29.29 1.86 -2.44
N TYR A 137 -28.19 1.13 -2.68
CA TYR A 137 -27.71 0.77 -4.01
C TYR A 137 -27.33 -0.70 -4.03
N PHE A 138 -27.72 -1.43 -5.06
CA PHE A 138 -27.09 -2.71 -5.38
C PHE A 138 -25.70 -2.43 -5.90
N SER A 139 -24.69 -3.18 -5.46
CA SER A 139 -23.31 -2.91 -5.82
C SER A 139 -22.48 -4.15 -6.08
N ALA A 140 -21.51 -3.98 -6.96
CA ALA A 140 -20.40 -4.89 -7.16
C ALA A 140 -19.10 -4.12 -6.92
N ASN A 141 -18.29 -4.58 -5.98
CA ASN A 141 -17.02 -3.98 -5.62
C ASN A 141 -15.89 -4.96 -5.90
N TYR A 142 -14.92 -4.55 -6.69
CA TYR A 142 -13.69 -5.26 -6.95
C TYR A 142 -12.53 -4.48 -6.37
N ASP A 143 -11.63 -5.12 -5.65
CA ASP A 143 -10.37 -4.53 -5.24
C ASP A 143 -9.20 -5.50 -5.44
N PHE A 144 -8.03 -4.89 -5.67
CA PHE A 144 -6.77 -5.57 -5.84
C PHE A 144 -5.69 -4.80 -5.08
N LYS A 145 -4.87 -5.52 -4.30
CA LYS A 145 -3.74 -4.96 -3.56
C LYS A 145 -2.51 -5.83 -3.75
N SER A 146 -1.39 -5.22 -4.09
CA SER A 146 -0.08 -5.89 -4.18
C SER A 146 1.04 -4.87 -3.96
N GLN A 147 2.25 -5.21 -4.36
CA GLN A 147 3.43 -4.37 -4.31
C GLN A 147 4.22 -4.46 -5.63
N PHE A 148 5.11 -3.48 -5.89
CA PHE A 148 5.87 -3.40 -7.13
C PHE A 148 7.11 -4.29 -7.11
N THR A 149 7.83 -4.28 -5.95
CA THR A 149 9.17 -4.84 -5.85
C THR A 149 9.31 -5.79 -4.67
N THR A 150 10.40 -6.51 -4.61
CA THR A 150 10.74 -7.35 -3.47
C THR A 150 10.97 -6.53 -2.20
N GLY A 151 10.43 -7.02 -1.09
CA GLY A 151 10.63 -6.48 0.25
C GLY A 151 11.45 -7.45 1.10
N TYR A 152 12.36 -6.89 1.88
CA TYR A 152 13.27 -7.66 2.73
C TYR A 152 13.20 -7.19 4.18
N GLU A 153 13.42 -8.11 5.10
CA GLU A 153 13.88 -7.80 6.45
C GLU A 153 15.41 -7.75 6.42
N TYR A 154 15.96 -6.67 6.93
CA TYR A 154 17.41 -6.43 6.90
C TYR A 154 18.01 -6.77 8.27
N LYS A 155 18.70 -7.91 8.34
CA LYS A 155 19.41 -8.34 9.53
C LYS A 155 20.86 -7.87 9.46
N THR A 156 21.42 -7.48 10.60
CA THR A 156 22.85 -7.16 10.67
C THR A 156 23.66 -8.42 10.35
N PRO A 157 24.60 -8.36 9.41
CA PRO A 157 25.47 -9.49 9.12
C PRO A 157 26.30 -9.89 10.34
N SER A 158 26.40 -11.19 10.62
CA SER A 158 27.25 -11.73 11.69
C SER A 158 28.63 -12.08 11.13
N VAL A 159 29.36 -11.04 10.70
CA VAL A 159 30.72 -11.19 10.11
C VAL A 159 31.70 -10.37 10.93
N GLU A 160 32.80 -10.99 11.35
CA GLU A 160 33.86 -10.35 12.11
C GLU A 160 34.60 -9.33 11.19
N GLY A 161 34.89 -8.14 11.69
CA GLY A 161 35.60 -7.11 10.92
C GLY A 161 34.77 -6.47 9.79
N LEU A 162 33.42 -6.58 9.82
CA LEU A 162 32.56 -6.01 8.79
C LEU A 162 32.81 -4.52 8.55
N GLU A 163 33.13 -3.76 9.60
CA GLU A 163 33.36 -2.30 9.51
C GLU A 163 34.68 -1.95 8.83
N ASP A 164 35.65 -2.86 8.84
CA ASP A 164 36.96 -2.67 8.22
C ASP A 164 37.02 -3.11 6.75
N MET A 165 35.98 -3.74 6.26
CA MET A 165 35.84 -4.18 4.86
C MET A 165 35.56 -3.01 3.93
N ASP A 166 35.92 -3.17 2.66
CA ASP A 166 35.52 -2.19 1.67
C ASP A 166 33.99 -2.09 1.54
N ARG A 167 33.51 -0.95 1.03
CA ARG A 167 32.07 -0.67 0.94
C ARG A 167 31.32 -1.70 0.11
N GLN A 168 31.92 -2.24 -0.94
CA GLN A 168 31.25 -3.21 -1.80
C GLN A 168 31.10 -4.57 -1.11
N GLU A 169 32.10 -4.97 -0.34
CA GLU A 169 32.05 -6.19 0.49
C GLU A 169 30.98 -6.07 1.58
N GLN A 170 30.95 -4.94 2.29
CA GLN A 170 29.87 -4.65 3.24
C GLN A 170 28.49 -4.76 2.60
N ILE A 171 28.28 -4.15 1.42
CA ILE A 171 27.02 -4.23 0.68
C ILE A 171 26.63 -5.67 0.37
N ASN A 172 27.59 -6.51 -0.01
CA ASN A 172 27.34 -7.91 -0.33
C ASN A 172 26.90 -8.68 0.91
N HIS A 173 27.61 -8.55 2.03
CA HIS A 173 27.22 -9.19 3.29
C HIS A 173 25.82 -8.73 3.78
N TRP A 174 25.50 -7.44 3.65
CA TRP A 174 24.15 -6.96 3.98
C TRP A 174 23.06 -7.49 3.04
N LYS A 175 23.38 -7.71 1.76
CA LYS A 175 22.45 -8.36 0.81
C LYS A 175 22.25 -9.84 1.12
N ASP A 176 23.28 -10.53 1.58
CA ASP A 176 23.21 -11.95 1.90
C ASP A 176 22.46 -12.20 3.22
N ALA A 177 22.62 -11.31 4.20
CA ALA A 177 21.95 -11.39 5.50
C ALA A 177 20.46 -11.02 5.47
N ARG A 178 19.96 -10.41 4.38
CA ARG A 178 18.54 -10.01 4.27
C ARG A 178 17.63 -11.21 4.05
N VAL A 179 16.44 -11.16 4.65
CA VAL A 179 15.43 -12.21 4.52
C VAL A 179 14.28 -11.69 3.64
N LEU A 180 13.96 -12.42 2.59
CA LEU A 180 12.83 -12.09 1.71
C LEU A 180 11.53 -12.14 2.50
N LYS A 181 10.71 -11.08 2.40
CA LYS A 181 9.40 -10.97 3.07
C LYS A 181 8.25 -10.82 2.10
N SER A 182 8.46 -10.21 0.95
CA SER A 182 7.39 -9.94 0.01
C SER A 182 7.92 -9.67 -1.41
N GLY A 183 7.02 -9.65 -2.39
CA GLY A 183 7.34 -9.31 -3.78
C GLY A 183 6.08 -9.02 -4.59
N PHE A 184 6.23 -8.76 -5.88
CA PHE A 184 5.08 -8.61 -6.78
C PHE A 184 4.27 -9.91 -6.80
N LEU A 185 2.96 -9.82 -6.56
CA LEU A 185 2.04 -10.96 -6.37
C LEU A 185 2.49 -11.96 -5.26
N ALA A 186 3.26 -11.48 -4.26
CA ALA A 186 3.71 -12.28 -3.14
C ALA A 186 3.78 -11.44 -1.84
N PRO A 187 2.62 -11.12 -1.19
CA PRO A 187 1.26 -11.50 -1.60
C PRO A 187 0.58 -10.50 -2.53
N ALA A 188 -0.43 -10.96 -3.26
CA ALA A 188 -1.50 -10.14 -3.76
C ALA A 188 -2.83 -10.56 -3.13
N TYR A 189 -3.68 -9.58 -2.87
CA TYR A 189 -5.03 -9.77 -2.36
C TYR A 189 -6.00 -9.20 -3.38
N THR A 190 -7.02 -9.95 -3.72
CA THR A 190 -8.09 -9.45 -4.59
C THR A 190 -9.42 -10.02 -4.14
N ASN A 191 -10.45 -9.21 -4.19
CA ASN A 191 -11.80 -9.66 -3.89
C ASN A 191 -12.84 -9.08 -4.86
N LEU A 192 -13.94 -9.81 -4.99
CA LEU A 192 -15.15 -9.38 -5.68
C LEU A 192 -16.32 -9.55 -4.74
N ALA A 193 -16.93 -8.45 -4.33
CA ALA A 193 -17.99 -8.39 -3.36
C ALA A 193 -19.29 -7.90 -4.02
N LEU A 194 -20.34 -8.71 -3.93
CA LEU A 194 -21.69 -8.40 -4.43
C LEU A 194 -22.61 -8.14 -3.24
N GLY A 195 -23.25 -6.98 -3.20
CA GLY A 195 -24.04 -6.61 -2.04
C GLY A 195 -24.86 -5.34 -2.19
N ILE A 196 -25.12 -4.71 -1.07
CA ILE A 196 -25.93 -3.50 -0.94
C ILE A 196 -25.12 -2.42 -0.26
N ASP A 197 -25.10 -1.23 -0.85
CA ASP A 197 -24.54 -0.03 -0.25
C ASP A 197 -25.63 0.82 0.37
N PHE A 198 -25.40 1.24 1.61
CA PHE A 198 -26.12 2.30 2.27
C PHE A 198 -25.27 3.59 2.22
N VAL A 199 -25.74 4.57 1.44
CA VAL A 199 -25.04 5.85 1.19
C VAL A 199 -25.93 7.01 1.59
N PRO A 200 -26.05 7.33 2.90
CA PRO A 200 -26.96 8.39 3.38
C PRO A 200 -26.50 9.79 2.99
N ASN A 201 -25.18 9.96 2.75
CA ASN A 201 -24.57 11.23 2.42
C ASN A 201 -23.25 11.04 1.65
N LYS A 202 -22.58 12.14 1.28
CA LYS A 202 -21.37 12.14 0.46
C LYS A 202 -20.09 11.72 1.21
N TRP A 203 -20.11 11.73 2.52
CA TRP A 203 -18.93 11.47 3.36
C TRP A 203 -18.95 10.08 4.01
N PHE A 204 -20.06 9.34 3.94
CA PHE A 204 -20.19 8.03 4.57
C PHE A 204 -20.84 7.03 3.61
N SER A 205 -20.31 5.83 3.57
CA SER A 205 -20.94 4.65 2.95
C SER A 205 -20.69 3.39 3.76
N LEU A 206 -21.69 2.51 3.78
CA LEU A 206 -21.61 1.18 4.39
C LEU A 206 -22.05 0.16 3.35
N ASN A 207 -21.15 -0.74 2.99
CA ASN A 207 -21.41 -1.86 2.07
C ASN A 207 -21.54 -3.15 2.86
N PHE A 208 -22.63 -3.86 2.67
CA PHE A 208 -22.81 -5.23 3.12
C PHE A 208 -22.91 -6.15 1.92
N ALA A 209 -21.91 -7.00 1.73
CA ALA A 209 -21.80 -7.94 0.62
C ALA A 209 -21.82 -9.39 1.12
N PRO A 210 -22.97 -10.05 1.15
CA PRO A 210 -23.10 -11.44 1.60
C PRO A 210 -22.45 -12.44 0.64
N VAL A 211 -22.18 -12.01 -0.59
CA VAL A 211 -21.52 -12.82 -1.62
C VAL A 211 -20.19 -12.17 -1.96
N THR A 212 -19.12 -12.65 -1.34
CA THR A 212 -17.77 -12.13 -1.56
C THR A 212 -16.82 -13.29 -1.83
N GLY A 213 -16.20 -13.28 -3.01
CA GLY A 213 -15.07 -14.13 -3.34
C GLY A 213 -13.77 -13.40 -3.01
N ASP A 214 -12.89 -14.02 -2.26
CA ASP A 214 -11.59 -13.49 -1.82
C ASP A 214 -10.47 -14.40 -2.32
N LEU A 215 -9.45 -13.83 -2.92
CA LEU A 215 -8.28 -14.56 -3.42
C LEU A 215 -7.02 -13.95 -2.84
N VAL A 216 -6.19 -14.80 -2.25
CA VAL A 216 -4.81 -14.48 -1.87
C VAL A 216 -3.88 -15.22 -2.82
N ILE A 217 -2.96 -14.50 -3.43
CA ILE A 217 -1.98 -15.04 -4.39
C ILE A 217 -0.59 -14.86 -3.79
N VAL A 218 0.20 -15.94 -3.74
CA VAL A 218 1.61 -15.90 -3.33
C VAL A 218 2.43 -16.65 -4.40
N ASN A 219 2.89 -15.88 -5.39
CA ASN A 219 3.60 -16.44 -6.52
C ASN A 219 4.98 -17.01 -6.12
N ASN A 220 5.66 -16.40 -5.15
CA ASN A 220 6.96 -16.85 -4.67
C ASN A 220 6.81 -18.05 -3.70
N GLU A 221 7.41 -19.19 -4.04
CA GLU A 221 7.28 -20.45 -3.28
C GLU A 221 7.79 -20.34 -1.86
N SER A 222 8.95 -19.71 -1.66
CA SER A 222 9.56 -19.60 -0.32
C SER A 222 8.74 -18.77 0.68
N LEU A 223 7.80 -17.95 0.18
CA LEU A 223 6.93 -17.12 1.01
C LEU A 223 5.59 -17.81 1.35
N ARG A 224 5.20 -18.86 0.63
CA ARG A 224 3.88 -19.48 0.79
C ARG A 224 3.58 -19.94 2.21
N GLY A 225 4.57 -20.53 2.88
CA GLY A 225 4.44 -20.95 4.29
C GLY A 225 4.18 -19.75 5.23
N ALA A 226 4.93 -18.66 5.06
CA ALA A 226 4.81 -17.45 5.88
C ALA A 226 3.44 -16.74 5.71
N TYR A 227 2.80 -16.92 4.56
CA TYR A 227 1.46 -16.38 4.26
C TYR A 227 0.33 -17.39 4.48
N SER A 228 0.59 -18.50 5.16
CA SER A 228 -0.41 -19.53 5.50
C SER A 228 -1.18 -20.04 4.27
N MET A 229 -0.45 -20.28 3.19
CA MET A 229 -1.05 -20.84 1.98
C MET A 229 -1.40 -22.31 2.21
N PRO A 230 -2.53 -22.82 1.65
CA PRO A 230 -2.97 -24.18 1.87
C PRO A 230 -2.00 -25.19 1.25
N LEU A 231 -1.86 -26.35 1.88
CA LEU A 231 -1.15 -27.49 1.29
C LEU A 231 -1.82 -27.91 -0.02
N LYS A 232 -1.01 -28.35 -0.98
CA LYS A 232 -1.53 -28.99 -2.18
C LYS A 232 -2.14 -30.35 -1.82
N LYS A 233 -3.26 -30.71 -2.44
CA LYS A 233 -4.00 -31.96 -2.18
C LYS A 233 -3.12 -33.20 -2.18
N GLN A 234 -2.09 -33.24 -3.03
CA GLN A 234 -1.16 -34.39 -3.12
C GLN A 234 -0.33 -34.61 -1.87
N TYR A 235 -0.21 -33.62 -0.98
CA TYR A 235 0.55 -33.69 0.26
C TYR A 235 -0.33 -33.74 1.52
N GLU A 236 -1.65 -33.64 1.36
CA GLU A 236 -2.60 -33.74 2.48
C GLU A 236 -2.54 -35.12 3.12
N GLY A 237 -2.32 -35.17 4.43
CA GLY A 237 -2.25 -36.42 5.21
C GLY A 237 -0.93 -37.19 5.08
N MET A 238 0.06 -36.70 4.35
CA MET A 238 1.39 -37.34 4.27
C MET A 238 2.23 -36.99 5.51
N ALA A 239 2.82 -38.02 6.14
CA ALA A 239 3.75 -37.83 7.26
C ALA A 239 5.19 -37.61 6.80
N GLU A 240 5.59 -38.13 5.64
CA GLU A 240 6.93 -38.08 5.07
C GLU A 240 6.89 -37.71 3.58
N GLY A 241 8.02 -37.28 3.05
CA GLY A 241 8.17 -36.94 1.61
C GLY A 241 7.54 -35.62 1.19
N VAL A 242 7.07 -34.79 2.14
CA VAL A 242 6.56 -33.45 1.86
C VAL A 242 7.74 -32.48 1.70
N PRO A 243 7.85 -31.76 0.59
CA PRO A 243 8.89 -30.71 0.45
C PRO A 243 8.82 -29.67 1.56
N THR A 244 9.95 -29.04 1.89
CA THR A 244 10.05 -27.98 2.94
C THR A 244 10.44 -26.63 2.38
N ASP A 245 10.59 -26.50 1.05
CA ASP A 245 11.03 -25.32 0.34
C ASP A 245 9.89 -24.33 0.00
N GLY A 246 8.64 -24.67 0.35
CA GLY A 246 7.43 -23.91 0.04
C GLY A 246 6.66 -24.42 -1.17
N SER A 247 7.25 -25.32 -1.98
CA SER A 247 6.60 -25.91 -3.16
C SER A 247 5.40 -26.79 -2.79
N GLN A 248 5.35 -27.29 -1.55
CA GLN A 248 4.23 -28.07 -0.99
C GLN A 248 2.93 -27.24 -0.87
N PHE A 249 3.03 -25.92 -0.79
CA PHE A 249 1.87 -25.06 -0.65
C PHE A 249 1.32 -24.60 -2.02
N SER A 250 0.01 -24.37 -2.08
CA SER A 250 -0.65 -23.74 -3.23
C SER A 250 -0.19 -22.29 -3.39
N SER A 251 -0.11 -21.80 -4.61
CA SER A 251 0.11 -20.38 -4.89
C SER A 251 -1.13 -19.50 -4.71
N VAL A 252 -2.31 -20.12 -4.56
CA VAL A 252 -3.60 -19.42 -4.44
C VAL A 252 -4.37 -19.98 -3.26
N ARG A 253 -4.95 -19.10 -2.46
CA ARG A 253 -5.94 -19.41 -1.43
C ARG A 253 -7.24 -18.70 -1.79
N PHE A 254 -8.31 -19.45 -1.91
CA PHE A 254 -9.65 -18.95 -2.17
C PHE A 254 -10.47 -18.92 -0.89
N GLY A 255 -11.18 -17.81 -0.67
CA GLY A 255 -12.19 -17.66 0.36
C GLY A 255 -13.52 -17.27 -0.26
N PHE A 256 -14.60 -17.71 0.36
CA PHE A 256 -15.96 -17.31 0.01
C PHE A 256 -16.73 -16.96 1.26
N GLY A 257 -17.36 -15.76 1.30
CA GLY A 257 -17.94 -15.29 2.54
C GLY A 257 -18.76 -14.03 2.43
N ALA A 258 -18.93 -13.36 3.59
CA ALA A 258 -19.55 -12.05 3.68
C ALA A 258 -18.51 -10.98 4.00
N GLN A 259 -18.68 -9.79 3.38
CA GLN A 259 -17.90 -8.60 3.67
C GLN A 259 -18.78 -7.47 4.19
N LEU A 260 -18.30 -6.78 5.22
CA LEU A 260 -18.83 -5.49 5.64
C LEU A 260 -17.72 -4.46 5.46
N LYS A 261 -17.95 -3.46 4.59
CA LYS A 261 -17.01 -2.38 4.32
C LYS A 261 -17.64 -1.04 4.67
N MET A 262 -16.98 -0.30 5.53
CA MET A 262 -17.37 1.07 5.91
C MET A 262 -16.31 2.04 5.41
N ASP A 263 -16.75 3.06 4.70
CA ASP A 263 -15.91 4.18 4.25
C ASP A 263 -16.47 5.49 4.82
N ALA A 264 -15.61 6.30 5.41
CA ALA A 264 -15.95 7.66 5.78
C ALA A 264 -14.81 8.61 5.39
N LYS A 265 -15.18 9.75 4.77
CA LYS A 265 -14.25 10.82 4.40
C LYS A 265 -14.84 12.17 4.74
N VAL A 266 -14.30 12.80 5.77
CA VAL A 266 -14.78 14.07 6.31
C VAL A 266 -13.75 15.15 6.05
N ASN A 267 -14.15 16.22 5.35
CA ASN A 267 -13.39 17.47 5.30
C ASN A 267 -13.87 18.35 6.46
N ILE A 268 -13.08 18.42 7.54
CA ILE A 268 -13.42 19.21 8.73
C ILE A 268 -13.36 20.70 8.38
N ASN A 269 -12.38 21.07 7.53
CA ASN A 269 -12.25 22.38 6.91
C ASN A 269 -11.42 22.25 5.60
N ASP A 270 -11.13 23.37 4.94
CA ASP A 270 -10.37 23.39 3.67
C ASP A 270 -8.94 22.86 3.78
N ASN A 271 -8.40 22.81 5.00
CA ASN A 271 -7.04 22.40 5.27
C ASN A 271 -6.93 21.04 5.99
N PHE A 272 -8.01 20.53 6.56
CA PHE A 272 -7.97 19.33 7.38
C PHE A 272 -9.02 18.33 6.93
N SER A 273 -8.57 17.15 6.51
CA SER A 273 -9.44 16.03 6.14
C SER A 273 -9.06 14.76 6.87
N TYR A 274 -10.08 13.98 7.21
CA TYR A 274 -9.95 12.65 7.79
C TYR A 274 -10.67 11.64 6.90
N SER A 275 -10.02 10.53 6.62
CA SER A 275 -10.64 9.38 5.96
C SER A 275 -10.35 8.10 6.72
N THR A 276 -11.35 7.23 6.80
CA THR A 276 -11.24 5.91 7.41
C THR A 276 -11.96 4.89 6.56
N GLN A 277 -11.37 3.70 6.47
CA GLN A 277 -11.97 2.54 5.83
C GLN A 277 -11.81 1.34 6.75
N VAL A 278 -12.92 0.67 7.06
CA VAL A 278 -12.93 -0.59 7.82
C VAL A 278 -13.49 -1.67 6.92
N VAL A 279 -12.77 -2.76 6.80
CA VAL A 279 -13.21 -3.97 6.08
C VAL A 279 -13.20 -5.14 7.03
N LEU A 280 -14.36 -5.75 7.22
CA LEU A 280 -14.53 -7.01 7.94
C LEU A 280 -14.90 -8.10 6.93
N PHE A 281 -14.21 -9.22 6.96
CA PHE A 281 -14.52 -10.37 6.10
C PHE A 281 -14.72 -11.62 6.93
N ALA A 282 -15.85 -12.29 6.75
CA ALA A 282 -16.19 -13.54 7.38
C ALA A 282 -16.22 -14.64 6.32
N ASN A 283 -15.28 -15.59 6.41
CA ASN A 283 -15.16 -16.71 5.47
C ASN A 283 -16.14 -17.81 5.82
N TYR A 284 -17.11 -18.13 4.96
CA TYR A 284 -18.07 -19.22 5.16
C TYR A 284 -17.42 -20.60 5.11
N LEU A 285 -16.28 -20.72 4.40
CA LEU A 285 -15.54 -21.97 4.30
C LEU A 285 -14.67 -22.24 5.54
N ASP A 286 -14.45 -21.20 6.36
CA ASP A 286 -13.64 -21.29 7.58
C ASP A 286 -14.15 -20.29 8.64
N ILE A 287 -15.35 -20.60 9.16
CA ILE A 287 -16.06 -19.73 10.11
C ILE A 287 -15.34 -19.63 11.47
N LYS A 288 -14.43 -20.58 11.78
CA LYS A 288 -13.70 -20.57 13.05
C LYS A 288 -12.66 -19.45 13.11
N HIS A 289 -12.16 -19.02 11.95
CA HIS A 289 -11.14 -17.99 11.80
C HIS A 289 -11.76 -16.70 11.25
N CYS A 290 -12.74 -16.15 11.96
CA CYS A 290 -13.51 -14.98 11.54
C CYS A 290 -13.74 -13.98 12.68
N PRO A 291 -13.86 -12.66 12.36
CA PRO A 291 -13.61 -12.06 11.06
C PRO A 291 -12.15 -11.65 10.85
N ARG A 292 -11.70 -11.57 9.60
CA ARG A 292 -10.50 -10.79 9.24
C ARG A 292 -10.86 -9.31 9.25
N ILE A 293 -9.98 -8.50 9.82
CA ILE A 293 -10.18 -7.07 10.00
C ILE A 293 -9.06 -6.32 9.31
N ASN A 294 -9.40 -5.35 8.48
CA ASN A 294 -8.48 -4.35 7.98
C ASN A 294 -9.07 -2.97 8.24
N TRP A 295 -8.32 -2.11 8.94
CA TRP A 295 -8.75 -0.77 9.29
C TRP A 295 -7.67 0.25 8.91
N ASP A 296 -7.95 1.02 7.89
CA ASP A 296 -7.08 2.07 7.37
C ASP A 296 -7.60 3.45 7.80
N ASN A 297 -6.72 4.29 8.32
CA ASN A 297 -7.02 5.68 8.62
C ASN A 297 -6.00 6.60 7.95
N ARG A 298 -6.46 7.79 7.57
CA ARG A 298 -5.63 8.83 7.02
C ARG A 298 -6.12 10.20 7.45
N ILE A 299 -5.21 10.98 8.00
CA ILE A 299 -5.38 12.40 8.30
C ILE A 299 -4.48 13.17 7.34
N ASP A 300 -5.04 14.10 6.60
CA ASP A 300 -4.28 15.06 5.79
C ASP A 300 -4.50 16.46 6.35
N TRP A 301 -3.42 17.12 6.73
CA TRP A 301 -3.41 18.51 7.17
C TRP A 301 -2.58 19.35 6.20
N LYS A 302 -3.25 20.22 5.47
CA LYS A 302 -2.62 21.18 4.55
C LYS A 302 -2.11 22.38 5.35
N LEU A 303 -0.80 22.47 5.49
CA LEU A 303 -0.13 23.53 6.24
C LEU A 303 0.06 24.81 5.41
N ALA A 304 0.26 24.66 4.09
CA ALA A 304 0.38 25.72 3.12
C ALA A 304 -0.11 25.26 1.75
N LYS A 305 -0.07 26.11 0.73
CA LYS A 305 -0.60 25.82 -0.62
C LYS A 305 -0.15 24.46 -1.18
N TYR A 306 1.10 24.08 -0.93
CA TYR A 306 1.70 22.84 -1.43
C TYR A 306 2.29 21.94 -0.32
N PHE A 307 2.28 22.40 0.93
CA PHE A 307 2.79 21.64 2.06
C PHE A 307 1.68 20.96 2.83
N SER A 308 1.86 19.67 3.10
CA SER A 308 0.93 18.90 3.92
C SER A 308 1.66 18.05 4.96
N PHE A 309 1.00 17.85 6.08
CA PHE A 309 1.32 16.82 7.05
C PHE A 309 0.28 15.70 6.92
N THR A 310 0.73 14.47 6.81
CA THR A 310 -0.13 13.30 6.67
C THR A 310 0.19 12.29 7.76
N ILE A 311 -0.84 11.80 8.44
CA ILE A 311 -0.76 10.65 9.34
C ILE A 311 -1.56 9.53 8.74
N THR A 312 -0.98 8.34 8.65
CA THR A 312 -1.68 7.13 8.25
C THR A 312 -1.53 6.06 9.31
N THR A 313 -2.60 5.36 9.63
CA THR A 313 -2.54 4.15 10.46
C THR A 313 -3.22 3.01 9.73
N ASN A 314 -2.67 1.82 9.88
CA ASN A 314 -3.24 0.59 9.34
C ASN A 314 -3.22 -0.47 10.44
N LEU A 315 -4.38 -1.05 10.73
CA LEU A 315 -4.55 -2.14 11.65
C LEU A 315 -5.05 -3.35 10.87
N ILE A 316 -4.38 -4.48 11.03
CA ILE A 316 -4.75 -5.76 10.41
C ILE A 316 -4.87 -6.80 11.51
N TYR A 317 -5.94 -7.56 11.47
CA TYR A 317 -6.11 -8.78 12.26
C TYR A 317 -6.58 -9.92 11.35
N ASP A 318 -5.83 -11.00 11.35
CA ASP A 318 -6.16 -12.25 10.68
C ASP A 318 -5.63 -13.37 11.59
N ASP A 319 -6.51 -14.16 12.17
CA ASP A 319 -6.13 -15.19 13.14
C ASP A 319 -5.52 -16.44 12.49
N THR A 320 -5.53 -16.52 11.17
CA THR A 320 -4.77 -17.53 10.41
C THR A 320 -3.29 -17.19 10.30
N ILE A 321 -2.91 -15.92 10.58
CA ILE A 321 -1.52 -15.46 10.52
C ILE A 321 -0.91 -15.48 11.91
N MET A 322 0.00 -16.44 12.12
CA MET A 322 0.73 -16.59 13.39
C MET A 322 1.97 -15.70 13.38
N ILE A 323 2.04 -14.79 14.34
CA ILE A 323 3.16 -13.86 14.51
C ILE A 323 3.92 -14.23 15.78
N ALA A 324 5.20 -14.53 15.63
CA ALA A 324 6.10 -14.77 16.76
C ALA A 324 6.30 -13.52 17.60
N ASP A 325 6.68 -13.66 18.84
CA ASP A 325 7.07 -12.55 19.71
C ASP A 325 8.42 -11.94 19.28
N LYS A 326 8.89 -10.97 20.04
CA LYS A 326 10.19 -10.30 19.76
C LYS A 326 11.40 -11.22 19.80
N ASN A 327 11.27 -12.35 20.47
CA ASN A 327 12.34 -13.36 20.59
C ASN A 327 12.26 -14.42 19.48
N GLY A 328 11.26 -14.33 18.60
CA GLY A 328 11.01 -15.35 17.57
C GLY A 328 10.24 -16.57 18.09
N GLU A 329 9.71 -16.51 19.30
CA GLU A 329 9.01 -17.60 19.99
C GLU A 329 7.50 -17.34 20.08
N ASN A 330 6.75 -18.32 20.58
CA ASN A 330 5.30 -18.20 20.88
C ASN A 330 4.47 -17.62 19.75
N PRO A 331 4.40 -18.23 18.56
CA PRO A 331 3.59 -17.75 17.45
C PRO A 331 2.11 -17.76 17.85
N LYS A 332 1.44 -16.61 17.72
CA LYS A 332 0.01 -16.40 18.02
C LYS A 332 -0.59 -15.46 16.99
N ALA A 333 -1.90 -15.53 16.82
CA ALA A 333 -2.64 -14.49 16.12
C ALA A 333 -2.51 -13.17 16.90
N ARG A 334 -1.98 -12.15 16.25
CA ARG A 334 -1.73 -10.82 16.87
C ARG A 334 -2.27 -9.73 15.97
N VAL A 335 -2.76 -8.66 16.57
CA VAL A 335 -3.07 -7.43 15.87
C VAL A 335 -1.77 -6.84 15.32
N GLN A 336 -1.77 -6.55 14.03
CA GLN A 336 -0.69 -5.86 13.35
C GLN A 336 -1.06 -4.38 13.25
N PHE A 337 -0.21 -3.50 13.71
CA PHE A 337 -0.43 -2.05 13.66
C PHE A 337 0.76 -1.36 13.02
N LYS A 338 0.46 -0.52 12.04
CA LYS A 338 1.43 0.35 11.38
C LYS A 338 0.97 1.79 11.48
N GLU A 339 1.86 2.66 11.91
CA GLU A 339 1.67 4.11 11.89
C GLU A 339 2.76 4.75 11.02
N SER A 340 2.40 5.80 10.32
CA SER A 340 3.33 6.58 9.52
C SER A 340 2.93 8.05 9.55
N MET A 341 3.92 8.91 9.80
CA MET A 341 3.78 10.38 9.74
C MET A 341 4.70 10.92 8.67
N ALA A 342 4.21 11.84 7.86
CA ALA A 342 4.96 12.37 6.74
C ALA A 342 4.68 13.85 6.52
N PHE A 343 5.76 14.65 6.32
CA PHE A 343 5.68 15.99 5.78
C PHE A 343 6.07 15.95 4.32
N GLY A 344 5.34 16.66 3.46
CA GLY A 344 5.67 16.62 2.06
C GLY A 344 4.93 17.63 1.20
N PHE A 345 5.32 17.65 -0.07
CA PHE A 345 4.65 18.43 -1.09
C PHE A 345 3.46 17.66 -1.63
N THR A 346 2.30 18.31 -1.62
CA THR A 346 1.07 17.74 -2.18
C THR A 346 0.57 18.62 -3.30
N TYR A 347 0.29 17.99 -4.46
CA TYR A 347 -0.36 18.64 -5.59
C TYR A 347 -1.61 17.85 -5.98
N THR A 348 -2.73 18.55 -6.17
CA THR A 348 -4.00 17.93 -6.54
C THR A 348 -4.52 18.56 -7.83
N ILE A 349 -4.77 17.72 -8.81
CA ILE A 349 -5.47 18.08 -10.04
C ILE A 349 -6.87 17.45 -9.94
N ALA A 350 -7.90 18.27 -9.96
CA ALA A 350 -9.28 17.80 -10.01
C ALA A 350 -9.99 18.41 -11.21
N SER A 351 -10.89 17.64 -11.83
CA SER A 351 -11.74 18.20 -12.86
C SER A 351 -12.70 19.20 -12.23
N LYS A 352 -12.68 20.44 -12.69
CA LYS A 352 -13.75 21.40 -12.35
C LYS A 352 -15.05 20.91 -13.00
N LYS A 353 -16.14 20.91 -12.22
CA LYS A 353 -17.51 20.69 -12.74
C LYS A 353 -17.88 21.77 -13.73
#